data_a95ec805b42e57825879bd9ef3a6c3fe
#
_entry.id   a95ec805b42e57825879bd9ef3a6c3fe
#
_cell.length_a   1.000
_cell.length_b   1.000
_cell.length_c   1.000
_cell.angle_alpha   90.00
_cell.angle_beta   90.00
_cell.angle_gamma   90.00
#
_symmetry.space_group_name_H-M   'P 1'
#
loop_
_entity.id
_entity.type
_entity.pdbx_description
1 polymer ?
#
loop_
_entity_poly.entity_id
_entity_poly.type
_entity_poly.pdbx_seq_one_letter_code
_entity_poly.pdbx_strand_id
1 'polypeptide(L)'
;MAFAAGGTLAAAVSRAGGLGLIGGGYGDNGWLDEQFALAAGERVGVGFITWSLRKSPSLLTNILRYRPVAVMLSFGDPRPFVDEIHEAGTKVVCQCQNIGHVMDAVDACADIVVAQGAEAGGHGASRGTMTLVPEAADFLAQNAPETLLVSAGGIADGRGLAASLMLGADGALIGTRFWASEEALVHKNHHDSILESYGDETIRTEVADIVREISWPRGFTARIRQNAFTNRWHGKEAALKAVVDAEAPRYRQAFAAGDPNNTGVWFGEAAGLINSIDSAGNIVEKISSEAERLLEFQCESTTQPLNKRL
;
A
#
# COMPACT_ATOMS: atom_id res chain seq x y z
N MET A 1 0.30 2.66 -4.07
CA MET A 1 1.53 3.40 -3.78
C MET A 1 2.17 3.90 -5.07
N ALA A 2 2.55 3.04 -5.99
CA ALA A 2 3.12 3.47 -7.29
C ALA A 2 2.28 4.57 -7.96
N PHE A 3 2.93 5.60 -8.49
CA PHE A 3 2.37 6.77 -9.17
C PHE A 3 1.47 7.70 -8.31
N ALA A 4 1.10 7.34 -7.09
CA ALA A 4 0.28 8.18 -6.23
C ALA A 4 1.06 8.77 -5.05
N ALA A 5 2.04 8.03 -4.52
CA ALA A 5 2.86 8.48 -3.40
C ALA A 5 4.17 9.09 -3.92
N GLY A 6 4.19 10.39 -4.12
CA GLY A 6 5.36 11.17 -4.47
C GLY A 6 6.14 11.68 -3.26
N GLY A 7 7.21 12.43 -3.52
CA GLY A 7 8.08 13.00 -2.49
C GLY A 7 7.35 13.97 -1.55
N THR A 8 6.44 14.79 -2.09
CA THR A 8 5.64 15.74 -1.30
C THR A 8 4.77 15.02 -0.27
N LEU A 9 4.06 13.96 -0.69
CA LEU A 9 3.25 13.16 0.22
C LEU A 9 4.13 12.45 1.26
N ALA A 10 5.21 11.80 0.83
CA ALA A 10 6.11 11.10 1.73
C ALA A 10 6.70 12.04 2.78
N ALA A 11 7.16 13.23 2.38
CA ALA A 11 7.67 14.25 3.29
C ALA A 11 6.61 14.76 4.28
N ALA A 12 5.38 15.00 3.82
CA ALA A 12 4.29 15.46 4.68
C ALA A 12 3.93 14.43 5.76
N VAL A 13 3.88 13.14 5.41
CA VAL A 13 3.68 12.06 6.38
C VAL A 13 4.83 12.00 7.39
N SER A 14 6.08 12.10 6.94
CA SER A 14 7.25 12.03 7.83
C SER A 14 7.33 13.21 8.78
N ARG A 15 7.01 14.42 8.33
CA ARG A 15 6.91 15.62 9.19
C ARG A 15 5.86 15.49 10.29
N ALA A 16 4.79 14.78 10.01
CA ALA A 16 3.71 14.53 10.97
C ALA A 16 3.99 13.37 11.94
N GLY A 17 5.18 12.76 11.92
CA GLY A 17 5.59 11.68 12.83
C GLY A 17 5.37 10.28 12.30
N GLY A 18 4.85 10.11 11.08
CA GLY A 18 4.80 8.83 10.39
C GLY A 18 6.10 8.50 9.65
N LEU A 19 6.08 7.43 8.86
CA LEU A 19 7.12 7.12 7.88
C LEU A 19 6.52 7.20 6.47
N GLY A 20 6.83 8.26 5.73
CA GLY A 20 6.40 8.39 4.35
C GLY A 20 7.22 7.54 3.41
N LEU A 21 6.54 6.90 2.44
CA LEU A 21 7.17 6.06 1.43
C LEU A 21 6.94 6.62 0.03
N ILE A 22 8.02 6.89 -0.71
CA ILE A 22 7.95 7.21 -2.14
C ILE A 22 7.61 5.95 -2.92
N GLY A 23 6.62 6.03 -3.79
CA GLY A 23 6.12 4.89 -4.56
C GLY A 23 6.93 4.63 -5.83
N GLY A 24 8.14 4.10 -5.73
CA GLY A 24 9.05 3.82 -6.86
C GLY A 24 8.50 2.88 -7.93
N GLY A 25 7.50 2.08 -7.60
CA GLY A 25 6.71 1.32 -8.57
C GLY A 25 7.53 0.40 -9.46
N TYR A 26 7.40 0.58 -10.78
CA TYR A 26 8.13 -0.20 -11.79
C TYR A 26 9.55 0.30 -12.03
N GLY A 27 9.92 1.45 -11.47
CA GLY A 27 11.23 2.05 -11.54
C GLY A 27 11.39 3.07 -12.70
N ASP A 28 11.74 4.29 -12.34
CA ASP A 28 12.15 5.36 -13.24
C ASP A 28 13.14 6.26 -12.49
N ASN A 29 14.41 6.28 -12.92
CA ASN A 29 15.46 7.02 -12.23
C ASN A 29 15.17 8.52 -12.20
N GLY A 30 14.77 9.12 -13.33
CA GLY A 30 14.52 10.56 -13.43
C GLY A 30 13.37 10.99 -12.52
N TRP A 31 12.27 10.24 -12.53
CA TRP A 31 11.14 10.49 -11.64
C TRP A 31 11.54 10.33 -10.16
N LEU A 32 12.30 9.29 -9.82
CA LEU A 32 12.74 9.07 -8.44
C LEU A 32 13.68 10.19 -7.95
N ASP A 33 14.60 10.66 -8.79
CA ASP A 33 15.48 11.79 -8.47
C ASP A 33 14.65 13.05 -8.13
N GLU A 34 13.62 13.34 -8.91
CA GLU A 34 12.69 14.44 -8.65
C GLU A 34 11.92 14.23 -7.33
N GLN A 35 11.42 13.01 -7.07
CA GLN A 35 10.65 12.76 -5.85
C GLN A 35 11.52 12.82 -4.60
N PHE A 36 12.75 12.34 -4.62
CA PHE A 36 13.68 12.52 -3.51
C PHE A 36 14.06 13.99 -3.31
N ALA A 37 14.19 14.77 -4.38
CA ALA A 37 14.42 16.23 -4.26
C ALA A 37 13.23 16.94 -3.60
N LEU A 38 11.98 16.55 -3.92
CA LEU A 38 10.76 17.07 -3.28
C LEU A 38 10.63 16.65 -1.81
N ALA A 39 11.24 15.53 -1.42
CA ALA A 39 11.27 15.04 -0.04
C ALA A 39 12.52 15.49 0.73
N ALA A 40 13.36 16.36 0.17
CA ALA A 40 14.65 16.72 0.74
C ALA A 40 14.53 17.28 2.16
N GLY A 41 15.38 16.77 3.05
CA GLY A 41 15.39 17.13 4.48
C GLY A 41 14.52 16.23 5.36
N GLU A 42 13.68 15.38 4.78
CA GLU A 42 12.81 14.49 5.54
C GLU A 42 13.30 13.03 5.51
N ARG A 43 12.98 12.30 6.57
CA ARG A 43 13.27 10.86 6.68
C ARG A 43 12.20 10.06 5.95
N VAL A 44 12.46 9.70 4.69
CA VAL A 44 11.51 8.95 3.87
C VAL A 44 12.07 7.59 3.48
N GLY A 45 11.19 6.63 3.21
CA GLY A 45 11.53 5.38 2.55
C GLY A 45 11.09 5.38 1.09
N VAL A 46 11.37 4.27 0.39
CA VAL A 46 10.95 4.06 -0.99
C VAL A 46 10.48 2.63 -1.19
N GLY A 47 9.48 2.41 -2.03
CA GLY A 47 8.96 1.07 -2.31
C GLY A 47 9.03 0.70 -3.79
N PHE A 48 9.41 -0.56 -4.06
CA PHE A 48 9.52 -1.11 -5.40
C PHE A 48 8.65 -2.35 -5.59
N ILE A 49 8.24 -2.56 -6.84
CA ILE A 49 7.72 -3.84 -7.33
C ILE A 49 8.91 -4.73 -7.61
N THR A 50 9.19 -5.70 -6.74
CA THR A 50 10.43 -6.50 -6.72
C THR A 50 10.71 -7.23 -8.03
N TRP A 51 9.66 -7.83 -8.66
CA TRP A 51 9.84 -8.49 -9.95
C TRP A 51 10.23 -7.50 -11.08
N SER A 52 9.87 -6.22 -10.95
CA SER A 52 10.27 -5.17 -11.90
C SER A 52 11.69 -4.68 -11.59
N LEU A 53 12.01 -4.45 -10.31
CA LEU A 53 13.35 -4.05 -9.85
C LEU A 53 14.42 -5.06 -10.32
N ARG A 54 14.08 -6.35 -10.34
CA ARG A 54 14.96 -7.42 -10.82
C ARG A 54 15.39 -7.25 -12.29
N LYS A 55 14.62 -6.53 -13.10
CA LYS A 55 14.96 -6.24 -14.50
C LYS A 55 15.95 -5.07 -14.64
N SER A 56 16.07 -4.23 -13.60
CA SER A 56 16.93 -3.05 -13.59
C SER A 56 17.55 -2.87 -12.18
N PRO A 57 18.46 -3.78 -11.75
CA PRO A 57 19.01 -3.76 -10.39
C PRO A 57 19.76 -2.47 -10.04
N SER A 58 20.40 -1.83 -11.02
CA SER A 58 21.13 -0.56 -10.84
C SER A 58 20.24 0.58 -10.30
N LEU A 59 18.92 0.45 -10.42
CA LEU A 59 17.97 1.39 -9.85
C LEU A 59 18.10 1.44 -8.32
N LEU A 60 18.30 0.28 -7.66
CA LEU A 60 18.49 0.21 -6.22
C LEU A 60 19.75 0.96 -5.80
N THR A 61 20.90 0.66 -6.42
CA THR A 61 22.17 1.34 -6.15
C THR A 61 22.03 2.87 -6.32
N ASN A 62 21.33 3.32 -7.36
CA ASN A 62 21.11 4.76 -7.59
C ASN A 62 20.26 5.40 -6.48
N ILE A 63 19.29 4.69 -5.93
CA ILE A 63 18.40 5.22 -4.90
C ILE A 63 19.04 5.20 -3.52
N LEU A 64 19.88 4.22 -3.22
CA LEU A 64 20.58 4.14 -1.92
C LEU A 64 21.49 5.34 -1.65
N ARG A 65 21.96 6.06 -2.68
CA ARG A 65 22.70 7.34 -2.51
C ARG A 65 21.90 8.43 -1.79
N TYR A 66 20.56 8.40 -1.86
CA TYR A 66 19.67 9.30 -1.13
C TYR A 66 19.48 8.92 0.33
N ARG A 67 20.04 7.77 0.77
CA ARG A 67 19.95 7.24 2.14
C ARG A 67 18.51 7.14 2.64
N PRO A 68 17.60 6.47 1.89
CA PRO A 68 16.25 6.25 2.39
C PRO A 68 16.32 5.48 3.71
N VAL A 69 15.41 5.76 4.65
CA VAL A 69 15.39 5.04 5.94
C VAL A 69 14.95 3.58 5.79
N ALA A 70 14.18 3.29 4.72
CA ALA A 70 13.71 1.96 4.41
C ALA A 70 13.52 1.77 2.89
N VAL A 71 13.77 0.55 2.42
CA VAL A 71 13.36 0.09 1.08
C VAL A 71 12.32 -0.99 1.23
N MET A 72 11.11 -0.76 0.67
CA MET A 72 10.04 -1.74 0.67
C MET A 72 10.04 -2.53 -0.63
N LEU A 73 10.14 -3.85 -0.49
CA LEU A 73 10.13 -4.84 -1.56
C LEU A 73 8.79 -5.56 -1.59
N SER A 74 8.08 -5.50 -2.72
CA SER A 74 6.73 -6.03 -2.88
C SER A 74 6.63 -6.93 -4.10
N PHE A 75 5.94 -8.07 -3.97
CA PHE A 75 5.61 -8.93 -5.12
C PHE A 75 6.84 -9.54 -5.82
N GLY A 76 7.62 -10.31 -5.08
CA GLY A 76 8.78 -11.02 -5.62
C GLY A 76 9.76 -11.43 -4.53
N ASP A 77 10.82 -12.12 -4.93
CA ASP A 77 11.88 -12.58 -4.05
C ASP A 77 12.77 -11.40 -3.60
N PRO A 78 12.83 -11.05 -2.30
CA PRO A 78 13.64 -9.94 -1.82
C PRO A 78 15.14 -10.25 -1.73
N ARG A 79 15.52 -11.52 -1.59
CA ARG A 79 16.90 -11.97 -1.31
C ARG A 79 18.00 -11.32 -2.15
N PRO A 80 17.82 -11.10 -3.47
CA PRO A 80 18.87 -10.49 -4.28
C PRO A 80 19.21 -9.02 -3.93
N PHE A 81 18.42 -8.37 -3.09
CA PHE A 81 18.53 -6.93 -2.80
C PHE A 81 18.87 -6.63 -1.35
N VAL A 82 18.71 -7.60 -0.44
CA VAL A 82 18.78 -7.39 1.00
C VAL A 82 20.16 -6.95 1.45
N ASP A 83 21.21 -7.64 1.00
CA ASP A 83 22.59 -7.34 1.41
C ASP A 83 22.98 -5.90 1.02
N GLU A 84 22.71 -5.49 -0.24
CA GLU A 84 23.00 -4.12 -0.71
C GLU A 84 22.24 -3.05 0.09
N ILE A 85 20.98 -3.32 0.47
CA ILE A 85 20.17 -2.40 1.29
C ILE A 85 20.76 -2.29 2.70
N HIS A 86 21.12 -3.40 3.33
CA HIS A 86 21.70 -3.41 4.68
C HIS A 86 23.09 -2.79 4.71
N GLU A 87 23.94 -3.02 3.71
CA GLU A 87 25.26 -2.40 3.59
C GLU A 87 25.17 -0.87 3.49
N ALA A 88 24.08 -0.35 2.91
CA ALA A 88 23.79 1.09 2.88
C ALA A 88 23.24 1.65 4.21
N GLY A 89 23.05 0.81 5.23
CA GLY A 89 22.47 1.19 6.53
C GLY A 89 20.96 1.45 6.46
N THR A 90 20.28 0.92 5.46
CA THR A 90 18.84 1.09 5.19
C THR A 90 18.07 -0.14 5.63
N LYS A 91 16.85 0.02 6.16
CA LYS A 91 15.98 -1.07 6.57
C LYS A 91 15.29 -1.74 5.39
N VAL A 92 15.18 -3.07 5.45
CA VAL A 92 14.43 -3.88 4.48
C VAL A 92 13.01 -4.10 4.97
N VAL A 93 12.03 -3.70 4.17
CA VAL A 93 10.60 -3.94 4.40
C VAL A 93 10.08 -4.89 3.34
N CYS A 94 9.46 -6.00 3.73
CA CYS A 94 8.87 -6.96 2.81
C CYS A 94 7.35 -6.97 2.91
N GLN A 95 6.65 -6.75 1.79
CA GLN A 95 5.19 -6.80 1.72
C GLN A 95 4.71 -8.21 1.39
N CYS A 96 3.97 -8.80 2.33
CA CYS A 96 3.56 -10.20 2.34
C CYS A 96 2.04 -10.33 2.28
N GLN A 97 1.52 -11.23 1.43
CA GLN A 97 0.08 -11.45 1.24
C GLN A 97 -0.40 -12.79 1.76
N ASN A 98 0.51 -13.63 2.24
CA ASN A 98 0.24 -14.92 2.87
C ASN A 98 1.42 -15.30 3.77
N ILE A 99 1.27 -16.38 4.54
CA ILE A 99 2.29 -16.81 5.50
C ILE A 99 3.57 -17.32 4.83
N GLY A 100 3.47 -17.92 3.64
CA GLY A 100 4.65 -18.33 2.87
C GLY A 100 5.52 -17.13 2.50
N HIS A 101 4.92 -15.98 2.13
CA HIS A 101 5.67 -14.74 1.88
C HIS A 101 6.29 -14.18 3.17
N VAL A 102 5.65 -14.37 4.34
CA VAL A 102 6.26 -13.99 5.64
C VAL A 102 7.48 -14.84 5.93
N MET A 103 7.39 -16.15 5.71
CA MET A 103 8.54 -17.08 5.85
C MET A 103 9.68 -16.66 4.92
N ASP A 104 9.40 -16.43 3.63
CA ASP A 104 10.41 -15.97 2.66
C ASP A 104 11.06 -14.64 3.07
N ALA A 105 10.30 -13.71 3.66
CA ALA A 105 10.81 -12.44 4.15
C ALA A 105 11.74 -12.61 5.36
N VAL A 106 11.38 -13.46 6.30
CA VAL A 106 12.22 -13.79 7.48
C VAL A 106 13.51 -14.49 7.03
N ASP A 107 13.42 -15.47 6.14
CA ASP A 107 14.58 -16.17 5.57
C ASP A 107 15.51 -15.22 4.78
N ALA A 108 14.94 -14.14 4.26
CA ALA A 108 15.69 -13.07 3.59
C ALA A 108 16.20 -11.98 4.56
N CYS A 109 16.07 -12.15 5.87
CA CYS A 109 16.49 -11.18 6.88
C CYS A 109 15.80 -9.81 6.76
N ALA A 110 14.51 -9.78 6.45
CA ALA A 110 13.72 -8.53 6.45
C ALA A 110 13.63 -7.96 7.88
N ASP A 111 13.83 -6.65 8.03
CA ASP A 111 13.66 -5.95 9.30
C ASP A 111 12.18 -5.75 9.64
N ILE A 112 11.35 -5.60 8.61
CA ILE A 112 9.92 -5.29 8.76
C ILE A 112 9.12 -6.13 7.76
N VAL A 113 8.09 -6.80 8.26
CA VAL A 113 7.08 -7.50 7.45
C VAL A 113 5.81 -6.67 7.40
N VAL A 114 5.27 -6.44 6.21
CA VAL A 114 3.94 -5.85 6.02
C VAL A 114 2.95 -6.94 5.63
N ALA A 115 2.07 -7.34 6.53
CA ALA A 115 0.98 -8.27 6.25
C ALA A 115 -0.17 -7.55 5.53
N GLN A 116 -0.25 -7.73 4.21
CA GLN A 116 -1.24 -7.04 3.37
C GLN A 116 -2.47 -7.91 3.12
N GLY A 117 -3.61 -7.44 3.60
CA GLY A 117 -4.90 -8.06 3.34
C GLY A 117 -5.51 -7.72 1.97
N ALA A 118 -6.51 -8.52 1.59
CA ALA A 118 -7.24 -8.41 0.32
C ALA A 118 -8.04 -7.13 0.17
N GLU A 119 -8.36 -6.46 1.25
CA GLU A 119 -9.07 -5.18 1.32
C GLU A 119 -8.25 -4.02 0.74
N ALA A 120 -6.91 -4.20 0.64
CA ALA A 120 -6.00 -3.18 0.12
C ALA A 120 -6.30 -2.85 -1.35
N GLY A 121 -6.23 -1.55 -1.69
CA GLY A 121 -6.25 -1.07 -3.07
C GLY A 121 -4.95 -1.40 -3.80
N GLY A 122 -5.03 -1.52 -5.12
CA GLY A 122 -3.91 -1.96 -5.95
C GLY A 122 -3.67 -3.47 -5.86
N HIS A 123 -2.46 -3.89 -6.20
CA HIS A 123 -2.12 -5.31 -6.26
C HIS A 123 -2.05 -5.97 -4.88
N GLY A 124 -2.43 -7.22 -4.85
CA GLY A 124 -2.46 -8.06 -3.65
C GLY A 124 -2.98 -9.46 -3.95
N ALA A 125 -3.18 -10.26 -2.89
CA ALA A 125 -3.75 -11.60 -2.96
C ALA A 125 -5.14 -11.66 -2.30
N SER A 126 -5.54 -12.81 -1.77
CA SER A 126 -6.93 -13.10 -1.37
C SER A 126 -7.17 -13.19 0.15
N ARG A 127 -6.10 -13.22 0.98
CA ARG A 127 -6.25 -13.30 2.44
C ARG A 127 -6.75 -11.98 3.02
N GLY A 128 -7.74 -12.03 3.93
CA GLY A 128 -8.20 -10.87 4.68
C GLY A 128 -7.22 -10.43 5.79
N THR A 129 -7.17 -9.14 6.08
CA THR A 129 -6.27 -8.53 7.08
C THR A 129 -6.50 -9.14 8.47
N MET A 130 -7.76 -9.31 8.87
CA MET A 130 -8.17 -9.79 10.20
C MET A 130 -7.60 -11.17 10.58
N THR A 131 -7.31 -12.02 9.61
CA THR A 131 -6.77 -13.37 9.85
C THR A 131 -5.29 -13.50 9.49
N LEU A 132 -4.80 -12.69 8.56
CA LEU A 132 -3.40 -12.73 8.15
C LEU A 132 -2.47 -12.11 9.21
N VAL A 133 -2.89 -10.98 9.80
CA VAL A 133 -2.06 -10.26 10.77
C VAL A 133 -1.76 -11.09 12.02
N PRO A 134 -2.75 -11.67 12.74
CA PRO A 134 -2.44 -12.45 13.95
C PRO A 134 -1.65 -13.73 13.64
N GLU A 135 -1.89 -14.38 12.49
CA GLU A 135 -1.09 -15.54 12.09
C GLU A 135 0.37 -15.16 11.81
N ALA A 136 0.61 -13.99 11.20
CA ALA A 136 1.94 -13.46 11.00
C ALA A 136 2.60 -13.05 12.32
N ALA A 137 1.86 -12.46 13.26
CA ALA A 137 2.33 -12.10 14.60
C ALA A 137 2.80 -13.34 15.37
N ASP A 138 1.97 -14.39 15.41
CA ASP A 138 2.31 -15.65 16.08
C ASP A 138 3.54 -16.31 15.47
N PHE A 139 3.66 -16.29 14.13
CA PHE A 139 4.81 -16.82 13.42
C PHE A 139 6.10 -16.04 13.76
N LEU A 140 6.05 -14.70 13.69
CA LEU A 140 7.21 -13.85 13.98
C LEU A 140 7.65 -13.96 15.43
N ALA A 141 6.72 -14.00 16.39
CA ALA A 141 7.04 -14.17 17.81
C ALA A 141 7.85 -15.46 18.09
N GLN A 142 7.62 -16.52 17.32
CA GLN A 142 8.30 -17.80 17.48
C GLN A 142 9.61 -17.91 16.68
N ASN A 143 9.72 -17.27 15.52
CA ASN A 143 10.78 -17.51 14.55
C ASN A 143 11.70 -16.30 14.30
N ALA A 144 11.20 -15.08 14.51
CA ALA A 144 11.93 -13.83 14.23
C ALA A 144 11.41 -12.67 15.11
N PRO A 145 11.57 -12.76 16.46
CA PRO A 145 10.96 -11.81 17.41
C PRO A 145 11.46 -10.37 17.26
N GLU A 146 12.59 -10.14 16.59
CA GLU A 146 13.13 -8.79 16.32
C GLU A 146 12.55 -8.16 15.04
N THR A 147 11.83 -8.95 14.20
CA THR A 147 11.21 -8.44 12.97
C THR A 147 9.88 -7.77 13.29
N LEU A 148 9.75 -6.49 12.95
CA LEU A 148 8.51 -5.75 13.17
C LEU A 148 7.42 -6.20 12.22
N LEU A 149 6.18 -6.22 12.71
CA LEU A 149 4.99 -6.53 11.93
C LEU A 149 4.16 -5.26 11.69
N VAL A 150 3.84 -4.98 10.44
CA VAL A 150 2.98 -3.88 10.03
C VAL A 150 1.77 -4.44 9.30
N SER A 151 0.56 -4.05 9.67
CA SER A 151 -0.65 -4.45 8.96
C SER A 151 -0.96 -3.52 7.79
N ALA A 152 -1.57 -4.05 6.71
CA ALA A 152 -2.04 -3.25 5.59
C ALA A 152 -3.33 -3.81 5.00
N GLY A 153 -4.20 -2.92 4.52
CA GLY A 153 -5.49 -3.29 3.93
C GLY A 153 -6.67 -2.97 4.83
N GLY A 154 -7.64 -2.21 4.31
CA GLY A 154 -8.87 -1.86 5.03
C GLY A 154 -8.72 -0.77 6.10
N ILE A 155 -7.55 -0.19 6.30
CA ILE A 155 -7.26 0.77 7.36
C ILE A 155 -7.36 2.20 6.81
N ALA A 156 -8.24 3.04 7.39
CA ALA A 156 -8.42 4.44 6.99
C ALA A 156 -8.56 5.43 8.16
N ASP A 157 -8.75 4.95 9.38
CA ASP A 157 -8.96 5.76 10.58
C ASP A 157 -8.33 5.10 11.81
N GLY A 158 -8.48 5.73 12.98
CA GLY A 158 -7.91 5.23 14.22
C GLY A 158 -8.49 3.90 14.70
N ARG A 159 -9.73 3.56 14.30
CA ARG A 159 -10.32 2.24 14.60
C ARG A 159 -9.51 1.13 13.93
N GLY A 160 -9.15 1.33 12.66
CA GLY A 160 -8.33 0.39 11.90
C GLY A 160 -6.92 0.26 12.46
N LEU A 161 -6.29 1.37 12.90
CA LEU A 161 -4.98 1.35 13.54
C LEU A 161 -5.05 0.64 14.90
N ALA A 162 -5.99 0.98 15.77
CA ALA A 162 -6.16 0.33 17.06
C ALA A 162 -6.40 -1.18 16.92
N ALA A 163 -7.28 -1.59 16.00
CA ALA A 163 -7.53 -3.00 15.69
C ALA A 163 -6.25 -3.72 15.23
N SER A 164 -5.43 -3.08 14.38
CA SER A 164 -4.16 -3.63 13.92
C SER A 164 -3.19 -3.91 15.07
N LEU A 165 -3.06 -2.96 15.99
CA LEU A 165 -2.23 -3.13 17.20
C LEU A 165 -2.75 -4.25 18.08
N MET A 166 -4.07 -4.36 18.27
CA MET A 166 -4.68 -5.46 19.03
C MET A 166 -4.51 -6.83 18.37
N LEU A 167 -4.36 -6.89 17.05
CA LEU A 167 -4.07 -8.12 16.31
C LEU A 167 -2.58 -8.53 16.38
N GLY A 168 -1.75 -7.75 17.07
CA GLY A 168 -0.33 -8.03 17.28
C GLY A 168 0.61 -7.36 16.27
N ALA A 169 0.13 -6.40 15.47
CA ALA A 169 1.01 -5.58 14.64
C ALA A 169 1.64 -4.45 15.46
N ASP A 170 2.86 -4.02 15.07
CA ASP A 170 3.58 -2.88 15.65
C ASP A 170 3.13 -1.54 15.03
N GLY A 171 2.37 -1.60 13.92
CA GLY A 171 1.88 -0.43 13.22
C GLY A 171 1.03 -0.77 12.00
N ALA A 172 0.72 0.26 11.19
CA ALA A 172 -0.08 0.10 9.98
C ALA A 172 0.53 0.83 8.78
N LEU A 173 0.53 0.17 7.61
CA LEU A 173 0.79 0.77 6.31
C LEU A 173 -0.54 1.14 5.64
N ILE A 174 -0.78 2.43 5.48
CA ILE A 174 -2.06 2.96 5.04
C ILE A 174 -1.91 3.54 3.63
N GLY A 175 -2.62 2.96 2.67
CA GLY A 175 -2.59 3.36 1.26
C GLY A 175 -3.75 4.28 0.89
N THR A 176 -4.96 3.72 0.85
CA THR A 176 -6.18 4.36 0.31
C THR A 176 -6.50 5.69 0.98
N ARG A 177 -6.35 5.82 2.31
CA ARG A 177 -6.58 7.09 3.01
C ARG A 177 -5.60 8.18 2.57
N PHE A 178 -4.30 7.85 2.39
CA PHE A 178 -3.29 8.80 1.90
C PHE A 178 -3.35 9.00 0.38
N TRP A 179 -3.89 8.05 -0.39
CA TRP A 179 -4.24 8.27 -1.79
C TRP A 179 -5.30 9.39 -1.93
N ALA A 180 -6.18 9.52 -0.94
CA ALA A 180 -7.17 10.59 -0.81
C ALA A 180 -6.64 11.74 0.07
N SER A 181 -5.42 12.21 -0.17
CA SER A 181 -4.81 13.38 0.47
C SER A 181 -4.47 14.46 -0.55
N GLU A 182 -4.31 15.69 -0.06
CA GLU A 182 -3.97 16.86 -0.89
C GLU A 182 -2.64 16.70 -1.63
N GLU A 183 -1.66 16.01 -1.01
CA GLU A 183 -0.30 15.84 -1.54
C GLU A 183 -0.15 14.63 -2.47
N ALA A 184 -1.18 13.78 -2.60
CA ALA A 184 -1.13 12.62 -3.47
C ALA A 184 -1.12 13.02 -4.96
N LEU A 185 -0.31 12.30 -5.76
CA LEU A 185 -0.25 12.49 -7.21
C LEU A 185 -1.45 11.82 -7.89
N VAL A 186 -2.64 12.31 -7.57
CA VAL A 186 -3.92 11.75 -8.02
C VAL A 186 -4.72 12.85 -8.73
N HIS A 187 -5.30 12.51 -9.86
CA HIS A 187 -6.14 13.45 -10.60
C HIS A 187 -7.38 13.82 -9.77
N LYS A 188 -7.78 15.11 -9.78
CA LYS A 188 -8.92 15.60 -8.99
C LYS A 188 -10.20 14.79 -9.18
N ASN A 189 -10.54 14.41 -10.40
CA ASN A 189 -11.75 13.63 -10.68
C ASN A 189 -11.70 12.23 -10.01
N HIS A 190 -10.50 11.67 -9.82
CA HIS A 190 -10.33 10.41 -9.10
C HIS A 190 -10.53 10.63 -7.58
N HIS A 191 -10.06 11.76 -7.02
CA HIS A 191 -10.37 12.16 -5.65
C HIS A 191 -11.89 12.35 -5.45
N ASP A 192 -12.55 13.04 -6.37
CA ASP A 192 -14.00 13.22 -6.30
C ASP A 192 -14.71 11.84 -6.32
N SER A 193 -14.22 10.89 -7.14
CA SER A 193 -14.82 9.57 -7.25
C SER A 193 -14.68 8.70 -6.00
N ILE A 194 -13.62 8.84 -5.19
CA ILE A 194 -13.50 8.07 -3.94
C ILE A 194 -14.48 8.57 -2.88
N LEU A 195 -14.75 9.88 -2.83
CA LEU A 195 -15.70 10.46 -1.88
C LEU A 195 -17.15 10.03 -2.14
N GLU A 196 -17.43 9.56 -3.35
CA GLU A 196 -18.73 9.03 -3.77
C GLU A 196 -18.82 7.51 -3.70
N SER A 197 -17.73 6.81 -3.32
CA SER A 197 -17.64 5.35 -3.41
C SER A 197 -17.74 4.68 -2.05
N TYR A 198 -18.34 3.48 -2.06
CA TYR A 198 -18.35 2.55 -0.94
C TYR A 198 -17.35 1.40 -1.17
N GLY A 199 -17.02 0.66 -0.12
CA GLY A 199 -16.11 -0.51 -0.19
C GLY A 199 -16.60 -1.59 -1.16
N ASP A 200 -17.92 -1.78 -1.23
CA ASP A 200 -18.57 -2.75 -2.13
C ASP A 200 -18.40 -2.42 -3.62
N GLU A 201 -18.05 -1.16 -3.93
CA GLU A 201 -17.81 -0.70 -5.30
C GLU A 201 -16.36 -0.89 -5.75
N THR A 202 -15.65 -1.82 -5.13
CA THR A 202 -14.31 -2.20 -5.55
C THR A 202 -14.28 -3.66 -6.01
N ILE A 203 -13.37 -3.97 -6.93
CA ILE A 203 -13.24 -5.31 -7.50
C ILE A 203 -11.77 -5.68 -7.69
N ARG A 204 -11.42 -6.95 -7.41
CA ARG A 204 -10.13 -7.52 -7.79
C ARG A 204 -10.18 -8.03 -9.22
N THR A 205 -9.27 -7.56 -10.06
CA THR A 205 -9.26 -7.85 -11.49
C THR A 205 -7.87 -7.71 -12.10
N GLU A 206 -7.68 -8.31 -13.28
CA GLU A 206 -6.47 -8.18 -14.10
C GLU A 206 -6.66 -7.22 -15.29
N VAL A 207 -7.89 -6.73 -15.53
CA VAL A 207 -8.22 -6.00 -16.76
C VAL A 207 -7.41 -4.71 -16.93
N ALA A 208 -7.09 -4.03 -15.81
CA ALA A 208 -6.27 -2.83 -15.87
C ALA A 208 -4.81 -3.13 -16.23
N ASP A 209 -4.29 -4.30 -15.87
CA ASP A 209 -2.94 -4.72 -16.24
C ASP A 209 -2.89 -5.17 -17.70
N ILE A 210 -3.90 -5.92 -18.15
CA ILE A 210 -4.03 -6.37 -19.53
C ILE A 210 -4.02 -5.17 -20.49
N VAL A 211 -4.86 -4.16 -20.25
CA VAL A 211 -4.95 -2.99 -21.12
C VAL A 211 -3.72 -2.09 -21.06
N ARG A 212 -2.95 -2.16 -19.98
CA ARG A 212 -1.65 -1.50 -19.80
C ARG A 212 -0.48 -2.32 -20.32
N GLU A 213 -0.76 -3.54 -20.83
CA GLU A 213 0.23 -4.48 -21.33
C GLU A 213 1.31 -4.87 -20.30
N ILE A 214 0.92 -4.93 -19.02
CA ILE A 214 1.80 -5.30 -17.91
C ILE A 214 1.50 -6.71 -17.44
N SER A 215 2.48 -7.61 -17.58
CA SER A 215 2.35 -9.00 -17.12
C SER A 215 2.72 -9.11 -15.65
N TRP A 216 1.72 -9.35 -14.79
CA TRP A 216 1.92 -9.62 -13.37
C TRP A 216 2.14 -11.11 -13.10
N PRO A 217 2.93 -11.47 -12.07
CA PRO A 217 3.05 -12.85 -11.62
C PRO A 217 1.68 -13.42 -11.20
N ARG A 218 1.49 -14.73 -11.42
CA ARG A 218 0.24 -15.41 -11.04
C ARG A 218 -0.04 -15.26 -9.54
N GLY A 219 -1.33 -15.12 -9.20
CA GLY A 219 -1.80 -14.98 -7.82
C GLY A 219 -1.94 -13.54 -7.34
N PHE A 220 -1.46 -12.57 -8.10
CA PHE A 220 -1.67 -11.16 -7.82
C PHE A 220 -2.65 -10.53 -8.79
N THR A 221 -3.68 -9.89 -8.24
CA THR A 221 -4.66 -9.09 -8.98
C THR A 221 -4.75 -7.72 -8.36
N ALA A 222 -5.22 -6.73 -9.12
CA ALA A 222 -5.40 -5.39 -8.62
C ALA A 222 -6.81 -5.16 -8.09
N ARG A 223 -6.96 -4.53 -6.92
CA ARG A 223 -8.24 -3.97 -6.47
C ARG A 223 -8.36 -2.55 -6.97
N ILE A 224 -9.41 -2.29 -7.72
CA ILE A 224 -9.75 -0.99 -8.31
C ILE A 224 -11.26 -0.74 -8.16
N ARG A 225 -11.69 0.52 -8.38
CA ARG A 225 -13.10 0.88 -8.41
C ARG A 225 -13.84 0.13 -9.52
N GLN A 226 -15.05 -0.34 -9.24
CA GLN A 226 -16.00 -0.78 -10.26
C GLN A 226 -16.51 0.43 -11.06
N ASN A 227 -16.46 0.34 -12.39
CA ASN A 227 -16.87 1.41 -13.29
C ASN A 227 -17.23 0.85 -14.68
N ALA A 228 -17.48 1.72 -15.66
CA ALA A 228 -17.82 1.28 -17.00
C ALA A 228 -16.72 0.43 -17.66
N PHE A 229 -15.45 0.72 -17.41
CA PHE A 229 -14.32 -0.06 -17.92
C PHE A 229 -14.29 -1.47 -17.32
N THR A 230 -14.35 -1.59 -15.99
CA THR A 230 -14.35 -2.90 -15.33
C THR A 230 -15.60 -3.72 -15.66
N ASN A 231 -16.79 -3.10 -15.71
CA ASN A 231 -18.04 -3.77 -16.07
C ASN A 231 -18.04 -4.32 -17.51
N ARG A 232 -17.30 -3.66 -18.41
CA ARG A 232 -17.13 -4.13 -19.79
C ARG A 232 -16.23 -5.36 -19.88
N TRP A 233 -15.14 -5.42 -19.11
CA TRP A 233 -14.03 -6.32 -19.35
C TRP A 233 -13.79 -7.38 -18.27
N HIS A 234 -14.18 -7.14 -16.99
CA HIS A 234 -14.02 -8.14 -15.94
C HIS A 234 -14.81 -9.43 -16.27
N GLY A 235 -14.12 -10.58 -16.15
CA GLY A 235 -14.64 -11.88 -16.59
C GLY A 235 -14.57 -12.11 -18.11
N LYS A 236 -14.01 -11.17 -18.87
CA LYS A 236 -13.81 -11.25 -20.32
C LYS A 236 -12.37 -10.95 -20.72
N GLU A 237 -11.43 -11.35 -19.89
CA GLU A 237 -9.99 -11.02 -20.01
C GLU A 237 -9.41 -11.50 -21.36
N ALA A 238 -9.86 -12.67 -21.85
CA ALA A 238 -9.45 -13.19 -23.16
C ALA A 238 -9.94 -12.30 -24.32
N ALA A 239 -11.16 -11.79 -24.22
CA ALA A 239 -11.70 -10.88 -25.23
C ALA A 239 -10.97 -9.52 -25.21
N LEU A 240 -10.64 -8.99 -24.02
CA LEU A 240 -9.84 -7.77 -23.89
C LEU A 240 -8.45 -7.95 -24.53
N LYS A 241 -7.78 -9.08 -24.26
CA LYS A 241 -6.48 -9.39 -24.88
C LYS A 241 -6.53 -9.40 -26.40
N ALA A 242 -7.64 -9.90 -26.98
CA ALA A 242 -7.80 -9.95 -28.44
C ALA A 242 -7.98 -8.57 -29.10
N VAL A 243 -8.34 -7.53 -28.34
CA VAL A 243 -8.57 -6.18 -28.83
C VAL A 243 -7.68 -5.12 -28.14
N VAL A 244 -6.63 -5.56 -27.47
CA VAL A 244 -5.78 -4.69 -26.65
C VAL A 244 -5.19 -3.52 -27.44
N ASP A 245 -4.78 -3.74 -28.67
CA ASP A 245 -4.23 -2.70 -29.56
C ASP A 245 -5.19 -1.51 -29.76
N ALA A 246 -6.51 -1.78 -29.76
CA ALA A 246 -7.53 -0.74 -29.88
C ALA A 246 -7.93 -0.14 -28.52
N GLU A 247 -7.94 -0.93 -27.45
CA GLU A 247 -8.37 -0.49 -26.13
C GLU A 247 -7.27 0.23 -25.34
N ALA A 248 -6.00 -0.15 -25.49
CA ALA A 248 -4.90 0.48 -24.77
C ALA A 248 -4.73 1.99 -25.05
N PRO A 249 -4.84 2.49 -26.31
CA PRO A 249 -4.86 3.93 -26.57
C PRO A 249 -6.04 4.65 -25.91
N ARG A 250 -7.23 4.06 -25.94
CA ARG A 250 -8.44 4.62 -25.31
C ARG A 250 -8.28 4.72 -23.79
N TYR A 251 -7.75 3.67 -23.18
CA TYR A 251 -7.46 3.65 -21.74
C TYR A 251 -6.43 4.72 -21.35
N ARG A 252 -5.33 4.85 -22.11
CA ARG A 252 -4.32 5.89 -21.88
C ARG A 252 -4.89 7.30 -22.00
N GLN A 253 -5.74 7.55 -23.00
CA GLN A 253 -6.43 8.84 -23.16
C GLN A 253 -7.36 9.12 -21.98
N ALA A 254 -8.18 8.15 -21.56
CA ALA A 254 -9.06 8.26 -20.41
C ALA A 254 -8.27 8.51 -19.12
N PHE A 255 -7.15 7.80 -18.92
CA PHE A 255 -6.27 8.00 -17.77
C PHE A 255 -5.68 9.42 -17.74
N ALA A 256 -5.16 9.90 -18.86
CA ALA A 256 -4.61 11.25 -18.97
C ALA A 256 -5.67 12.35 -18.75
N ALA A 257 -6.93 12.10 -19.11
CA ALA A 257 -8.05 13.00 -18.88
C ALA A 257 -8.62 12.91 -17.45
N GLY A 258 -8.12 11.97 -16.63
CA GLY A 258 -8.67 11.69 -15.30
C GLY A 258 -10.12 11.19 -15.33
N ASP A 259 -10.51 10.43 -16.38
CA ASP A 259 -11.86 9.86 -16.51
C ASP A 259 -12.03 8.66 -15.57
N PRO A 260 -12.77 8.77 -14.44
CA PRO A 260 -12.90 7.70 -13.47
C PRO A 260 -13.78 6.54 -13.94
N ASN A 261 -14.45 6.66 -15.09
CA ASN A 261 -15.36 5.65 -15.62
C ASN A 261 -14.70 4.73 -16.67
N ASN A 262 -13.70 5.24 -17.39
CA ASN A 262 -13.07 4.50 -18.48
C ASN A 262 -11.59 4.15 -18.21
N THR A 263 -11.13 4.27 -16.96
CA THR A 263 -9.79 3.88 -16.52
C THR A 263 -9.80 3.14 -15.20
N GLY A 264 -8.68 2.56 -14.79
CA GLY A 264 -8.51 2.02 -13.44
C GLY A 264 -8.37 3.14 -12.41
N VAL A 265 -9.20 3.12 -11.37
CA VAL A 265 -9.07 3.99 -10.20
C VAL A 265 -8.68 3.14 -9.01
N TRP A 266 -7.50 3.42 -8.44
CA TRP A 266 -6.75 2.51 -7.59
C TRP A 266 -6.93 2.79 -6.11
N PHE A 267 -8.03 2.32 -5.51
CA PHE A 267 -8.25 2.36 -4.07
C PHE A 267 -8.88 1.06 -3.56
N GLY A 268 -8.83 0.86 -2.23
CA GLY A 268 -9.31 -0.34 -1.55
C GLY A 268 -10.68 -0.19 -0.93
N GLU A 269 -11.11 -1.23 -0.22
CA GLU A 269 -12.42 -1.30 0.45
C GLU A 269 -12.62 -0.22 1.52
N ALA A 270 -11.52 0.36 2.03
CA ALA A 270 -11.59 1.49 2.95
C ALA A 270 -12.17 2.78 2.34
N ALA A 271 -12.50 2.82 1.04
CA ALA A 271 -13.11 3.97 0.38
C ALA A 271 -14.36 4.48 1.12
N GLY A 272 -15.24 3.58 1.56
CA GLY A 272 -16.44 3.95 2.31
C GLY A 272 -16.22 4.57 3.70
N LEU A 273 -14.97 4.62 4.19
CA LEU A 273 -14.58 5.30 5.41
C LEU A 273 -13.98 6.69 5.16
N ILE A 274 -13.84 7.11 3.88
CA ILE A 274 -13.20 8.35 3.47
C ILE A 274 -14.26 9.33 2.98
N ASN A 275 -14.39 10.45 3.68
CA ASN A 275 -15.40 11.47 3.42
C ASN A 275 -14.81 12.87 3.15
N SER A 276 -13.49 12.98 3.12
CA SER A 276 -12.78 14.23 2.87
C SER A 276 -11.41 13.99 2.23
N ILE A 277 -10.95 14.96 1.46
CA ILE A 277 -9.55 15.09 1.05
C ILE A 277 -8.91 16.04 2.05
N ASP A 278 -7.98 15.53 2.84
CA ASP A 278 -7.28 16.29 3.89
C ASP A 278 -5.78 16.31 3.61
N SER A 279 -5.04 17.21 4.25
CA SER A 279 -3.59 17.15 4.23
C SER A 279 -3.08 15.88 4.92
N ALA A 280 -1.97 15.33 4.43
CA ALA A 280 -1.37 14.12 4.99
C ALA A 280 -1.02 14.29 6.49
N GLY A 281 -0.60 15.49 6.91
CA GLY A 281 -0.36 15.81 8.32
C GLY A 281 -1.60 15.62 9.19
N ASN A 282 -2.73 16.20 8.76
CA ASN A 282 -4.02 16.05 9.46
C ASN A 282 -4.49 14.60 9.52
N ILE A 283 -4.25 13.83 8.45
CA ILE A 283 -4.60 12.41 8.41
C ILE A 283 -3.81 11.63 9.46
N VAL A 284 -2.48 11.84 9.54
CA VAL A 284 -1.62 11.19 10.55
C VAL A 284 -2.11 11.52 11.95
N GLU A 285 -2.32 12.81 12.26
CA GLU A 285 -2.76 13.26 13.57
C GLU A 285 -4.13 12.66 13.97
N LYS A 286 -5.11 12.70 13.06
CA LYS A 286 -6.45 12.15 13.31
C LYS A 286 -6.40 10.65 13.58
N ILE A 287 -5.70 9.88 12.75
CA ILE A 287 -5.60 8.42 12.90
C ILE A 287 -4.91 8.06 14.23
N SER A 288 -3.80 8.73 14.55
CA SER A 288 -3.01 8.45 15.75
C SER A 288 -3.79 8.81 17.01
N SER A 289 -4.36 10.01 17.10
CA SER A 289 -5.10 10.48 18.27
C SER A 289 -6.40 9.69 18.49
N GLU A 290 -7.06 9.24 17.42
CA GLU A 290 -8.26 8.40 17.55
C GLU A 290 -7.88 6.99 18.04
N ALA A 291 -6.82 6.39 17.51
CA ALA A 291 -6.35 5.07 17.94
C ALA A 291 -5.92 5.10 19.42
N GLU A 292 -5.18 6.12 19.85
CA GLU A 292 -4.77 6.31 21.25
C GLU A 292 -5.97 6.32 22.19
N ARG A 293 -6.97 7.16 21.91
CA ARG A 293 -8.22 7.21 22.72
C ARG A 293 -8.95 5.87 22.79
N LEU A 294 -8.99 5.12 21.69
CA LEU A 294 -9.65 3.81 21.65
C LEU A 294 -8.91 2.77 22.49
N LEU A 295 -7.59 2.79 22.50
CA LEU A 295 -6.75 1.88 23.28
C LEU A 295 -6.81 2.21 24.77
N GLU A 296 -6.78 3.51 25.15
CA GLU A 296 -6.94 3.96 26.54
C GLU A 296 -8.31 3.56 27.12
N PHE A 297 -9.39 3.76 26.38
CA PHE A 297 -10.74 3.37 26.79
C PHE A 297 -10.85 1.85 27.04
N GLN A 298 -10.16 1.02 26.28
CA GLN A 298 -10.11 -0.42 26.50
C GLN A 298 -9.39 -0.78 27.80
N CYS A 299 -8.29 -0.11 28.14
CA CYS A 299 -7.56 -0.32 29.39
C CYS A 299 -8.41 0.01 30.61
N GLU A 300 -9.13 1.13 30.63
CA GLU A 300 -10.01 1.53 31.71
C GLU A 300 -11.23 0.59 31.88
N SER A 301 -11.79 0.12 30.76
CA SER A 301 -12.96 -0.76 30.76
C SER A 301 -12.65 -2.20 31.19
N THR A 302 -11.43 -2.68 31.08
CA THR A 302 -11.01 -4.01 31.56
C THR A 302 -10.80 -4.06 33.06
N THR A 303 -10.71 -2.92 33.73
CA THR A 303 -10.63 -2.84 35.22
C THR A 303 -12.00 -2.88 35.90
N GLN A 304 -13.12 -2.81 35.16
CA GLN A 304 -14.47 -2.96 35.73
C GLN A 304 -14.97 -4.42 35.66
N PRO A 305 -15.52 -4.99 36.75
CA PRO A 305 -16.00 -6.37 36.72
C PRO A 305 -17.16 -6.54 35.74
N LEU A 306 -17.15 -7.67 34.99
CA LEU A 306 -18.11 -8.03 33.95
C LEU A 306 -19.59 -7.88 34.34
N ASN A 307 -19.92 -7.99 35.66
CA ASN A 307 -21.27 -7.94 36.18
C ASN A 307 -21.99 -6.58 36.08
N LYS A 308 -21.33 -5.54 35.55
CA LYS A 308 -21.96 -4.22 35.31
C LYS A 308 -22.27 -3.94 33.85
N ARG A 309 -22.01 -4.90 32.93
CA ARG A 309 -22.16 -4.73 31.48
C ARG A 309 -23.37 -5.46 30.85
N LEU A 310 -24.17 -6.21 31.65
CA LEU A 310 -25.38 -6.91 31.21
C LEU A 310 -26.64 -6.23 31.80
#